data_a9f2ae4ef2eb30a92a983b1b03ad094c
#
_entry.id   a9f2ae4ef2eb30a92a983b1b03ad094c
#
_cell.length_a   1.000
_cell.length_b   1.000
_cell.length_c   1.000
_cell.angle_alpha   90.00
_cell.angle_beta   90.00
_cell.angle_gamma   90.00
#
_symmetry.space_group_name_H-M   'P 1'
#
loop_
_entity.id
_entity.type
_entity.pdbx_description
1 polymer ?
#
loop_
_entity_poly.entity_id
_entity_poly.type
_entity_poly.pdbx_seq_one_letter_code
_entity_poly.pdbx_strand_id
1 'polypeptide(L)'
;LVAQTSNEAELKAHLKSHRSLYCGFDPTADSLHVGNLVPLLALRRFQLAGHRPILLVGGATGMIGDPGGRSSERELKPREEVKRFVAKIRDQASRFLDFDCGELSALVVDNADWIEPVDVITFLRDIGKHFSVNSMIQKETVRRRLEDESMGISYTEFSYMILQAYDYAVLNERYQCTLQIGGSDQWGNITSGIELIRRRGGEGAHALTYPLITKSDGTKFGKSSSGAVWLDPEKTSPYAFYQFWLNVSDADVIRFIRTFTFLESEEIEKLVQSLEEAPEKRAAQQVLAETVTRLVHGDAPFESAKRITRALFANDIESLTASDFEQLAQDGLPATHIVASEVSLIDALVDSGLAVTPKGEVTRGQARKLIASNAITVNGSKTIDDKAVLVSAGALHERYFLVKKGKKQHHLFVKEIR
;
A
#
# COMPACT_ATOMS: atom_id res chain seq x y z
N LEU A 1 9.85 7.82 -14.55
CA LEU A 1 9.04 8.03 -13.34
C LEU A 1 8.20 9.32 -13.37
N VAL A 2 8.42 10.23 -14.33
CA VAL A 2 7.67 11.48 -14.49
C VAL A 2 6.59 11.29 -15.55
N ALA A 3 5.36 11.74 -15.27
CA ALA A 3 4.24 11.73 -16.21
C ALA A 3 4.06 13.12 -16.85
N GLN A 4 3.97 14.16 -16.02
CA GLN A 4 3.72 15.54 -16.46
C GLN A 4 4.51 16.53 -15.60
N THR A 5 4.87 17.68 -16.18
CA THR A 5 5.46 18.83 -15.47
C THR A 5 4.80 20.11 -15.95
N SER A 6 4.75 21.15 -15.11
CA SER A 6 4.19 22.46 -15.49
C SER A 6 4.99 23.13 -16.61
N ASN A 7 6.31 23.07 -16.52
CA ASN A 7 7.28 23.46 -17.56
C ASN A 7 8.60 22.76 -17.25
N GLU A 8 9.01 21.84 -18.11
CA GLU A 8 10.18 21.01 -17.87
C GLU A 8 11.49 21.81 -17.77
N ALA A 9 11.70 22.77 -18.66
CA ALA A 9 12.93 23.57 -18.70
C ALA A 9 13.05 24.49 -17.47
N GLU A 10 11.95 25.14 -17.09
CA GLU A 10 11.90 25.99 -15.89
C GLU A 10 12.06 25.17 -14.62
N LEU A 11 11.36 24.03 -14.51
CA LEU A 11 11.47 23.15 -13.36
C LEU A 11 12.90 22.60 -13.19
N LYS A 12 13.55 22.16 -14.28
CA LYS A 12 14.94 21.71 -14.23
C LYS A 12 15.90 22.83 -13.79
N ALA A 13 15.67 24.06 -14.23
CA ALA A 13 16.46 25.22 -13.78
C ALA A 13 16.19 25.53 -12.30
N HIS A 14 14.94 25.49 -11.87
CA HIS A 14 14.49 25.75 -10.50
C HIS A 14 15.09 24.75 -9.49
N LEU A 15 15.15 23.48 -9.86
CA LEU A 15 15.68 22.39 -9.02
C LEU A 15 17.22 22.33 -8.97
N LYS A 16 17.94 23.22 -9.63
CA LYS A 16 19.41 23.35 -9.43
C LYS A 16 19.78 23.92 -8.06
N SER A 17 18.85 24.54 -7.36
CA SER A 17 19.03 25.08 -6.00
C SER A 17 18.12 24.35 -5.05
N HIS A 18 18.46 24.40 -3.75
CA HIS A 18 17.59 23.89 -2.68
C HIS A 18 16.17 24.46 -2.79
N ARG A 19 15.17 23.59 -2.68
CA ARG A 19 13.74 23.95 -2.75
C ARG A 19 12.95 23.13 -1.74
N SER A 20 11.83 23.70 -1.26
CA SER A 20 10.81 22.94 -0.54
C SER A 20 9.76 22.43 -1.53
N LEU A 21 9.35 21.17 -1.34
CA LEU A 21 8.31 20.53 -2.14
C LEU A 21 7.37 19.75 -1.24
N TYR A 22 6.14 19.49 -1.71
CA TYR A 22 5.20 18.70 -0.91
C TYR A 22 4.40 17.67 -1.70
N CYS A 23 3.89 16.69 -0.96
CA CYS A 23 2.84 15.79 -1.40
C CYS A 23 1.77 15.65 -0.31
N GLY A 24 0.50 15.65 -0.71
CA GLY A 24 -0.63 15.47 0.19
C GLY A 24 -1.04 14.02 0.35
N PHE A 25 -1.46 13.66 1.57
CA PHE A 25 -1.95 12.34 1.96
C PHE A 25 -3.26 12.48 2.73
N ASP A 26 -4.38 12.19 2.09
CA ASP A 26 -5.67 12.15 2.78
C ASP A 26 -5.78 10.88 3.64
N PRO A 27 -6.15 11.02 4.92
CA PRO A 27 -6.29 9.92 5.86
C PRO A 27 -7.58 9.12 5.62
N THR A 28 -7.63 8.36 4.54
CA THR A 28 -8.80 7.56 4.17
C THR A 28 -8.93 6.26 4.95
N ALA A 29 -7.86 5.83 5.63
CA ALA A 29 -7.78 4.67 6.52
C ALA A 29 -6.75 4.94 7.62
N ASP A 30 -6.72 4.07 8.62
CA ASP A 30 -5.76 4.13 9.74
C ASP A 30 -4.36 3.58 9.38
N SER A 31 -4.11 3.27 8.11
CA SER A 31 -2.80 2.87 7.59
C SER A 31 -2.63 3.33 6.16
N LEU A 32 -1.39 3.55 5.76
CA LEU A 32 -0.97 3.64 4.37
C LEU A 32 -0.89 2.25 3.74
N HIS A 33 -1.03 2.17 2.43
CA HIS A 33 -0.90 0.95 1.64
C HIS A 33 0.21 1.08 0.60
N VAL A 34 0.58 0.00 -0.08
CA VAL A 34 1.69 0.00 -1.06
C VAL A 34 1.57 1.05 -2.17
N GLY A 35 0.36 1.50 -2.51
CA GLY A 35 0.16 2.61 -3.45
C GLY A 35 0.69 3.95 -2.93
N ASN A 36 0.69 4.15 -1.62
CA ASN A 36 1.22 5.35 -0.99
C ASN A 36 2.77 5.35 -0.90
N LEU A 37 3.43 4.22 -1.17
CA LEU A 37 4.90 4.19 -1.25
C LEU A 37 5.42 5.08 -2.39
N VAL A 38 4.71 5.18 -3.51
CA VAL A 38 5.15 5.99 -4.66
C VAL A 38 5.39 7.45 -4.27
N PRO A 39 4.40 8.16 -3.69
CA PRO A 39 4.62 9.53 -3.23
C PRO A 39 5.66 9.65 -2.10
N LEU A 40 5.69 8.70 -1.15
CA LEU A 40 6.68 8.72 -0.07
C LEU A 40 8.11 8.58 -0.60
N LEU A 41 8.34 7.63 -1.50
CA LEU A 41 9.66 7.43 -2.12
C LEU A 41 10.02 8.55 -3.09
N ALA A 42 9.05 9.20 -3.72
CA ALA A 42 9.29 10.41 -4.50
C ALA A 42 9.79 11.54 -3.61
N LEU A 43 9.13 11.82 -2.47
CA LEU A 43 9.59 12.80 -1.48
C LEU A 43 11.00 12.47 -0.99
N ARG A 44 11.30 11.18 -0.70
CA ARG A 44 12.64 10.75 -0.28
C ARG A 44 13.70 10.97 -1.36
N ARG A 45 13.38 10.70 -2.63
CA ARG A 45 14.30 10.98 -3.75
C ARG A 45 14.66 12.45 -3.85
N PHE A 46 13.67 13.33 -3.68
CA PHE A 46 13.94 14.78 -3.65
C PHE A 46 14.78 15.17 -2.44
N GLN A 47 14.55 14.56 -1.27
CA GLN A 47 15.36 14.81 -0.08
C GLN A 47 16.82 14.40 -0.31
N LEU A 48 17.05 13.22 -0.87
CA LEU A 48 18.38 12.72 -1.23
C LEU A 48 19.06 13.60 -2.30
N ALA A 49 18.28 14.27 -3.15
CA ALA A 49 18.77 15.21 -4.15
C ALA A 49 19.01 16.64 -3.61
N GLY A 50 18.87 16.87 -2.29
CA GLY A 50 19.17 18.15 -1.67
C GLY A 50 17.98 19.10 -1.56
N HIS A 51 16.76 18.59 -1.57
CA HIS A 51 15.53 19.37 -1.40
C HIS A 51 14.83 19.02 -0.09
N ARG A 52 14.01 19.94 0.42
CA ARG A 52 13.27 19.78 1.67
C ARG A 52 11.87 19.25 1.40
N PRO A 53 11.53 18.00 1.77
CA PRO A 53 10.21 17.45 1.60
C PRO A 53 9.25 17.90 2.70
N ILE A 54 8.02 18.23 2.31
CA ILE A 54 6.89 18.47 3.22
C ILE A 54 5.86 17.38 2.97
N LEU A 55 5.52 16.64 4.00
CA LEU A 55 4.43 15.69 4.00
C LEU A 55 3.19 16.39 4.57
N LEU A 56 2.23 16.67 3.71
CA LEU A 56 0.95 17.24 4.13
C LEU A 56 -0.03 16.13 4.42
N VAL A 57 -0.56 16.10 5.64
CA VAL A 57 -1.65 15.20 6.00
C VAL A 57 -2.97 15.98 5.92
N GLY A 58 -3.95 15.40 5.23
CA GLY A 58 -5.23 16.04 4.97
C GLY A 58 -6.22 15.89 6.13
N GLY A 59 -5.97 16.50 7.28
CA GLY A 59 -6.90 16.46 8.42
C GLY A 59 -8.25 17.10 8.10
N ALA A 60 -8.26 18.22 7.36
CA ALA A 60 -9.48 18.83 6.87
C ALA A 60 -9.98 18.21 5.56
N THR A 61 -9.10 18.05 4.57
CA THR A 61 -9.49 17.49 3.26
C THR A 61 -9.92 16.03 3.34
N GLY A 62 -9.40 15.27 4.28
CA GLY A 62 -9.83 13.88 4.54
C GLY A 62 -11.27 13.76 5.05
N MET A 63 -11.85 14.83 5.61
CA MET A 63 -13.27 14.89 5.97
C MET A 63 -14.17 15.16 4.74
N ILE A 64 -13.63 15.73 3.68
CA ILE A 64 -14.35 16.07 2.44
C ILE A 64 -14.22 14.95 1.39
N GLY A 65 -12.99 14.54 1.11
CA GLY A 65 -12.63 13.47 0.17
C GLY A 65 -12.46 13.94 -1.28
N ASP A 66 -11.31 13.59 -1.85
CA ASP A 66 -10.99 13.84 -3.27
C ASP A 66 -11.90 13.00 -4.18
N PRO A 67 -12.62 13.61 -5.17
CA PRO A 67 -13.39 12.89 -6.17
C PRO A 67 -12.54 12.11 -7.17
N GLY A 68 -11.22 12.36 -7.22
CA GLY A 68 -10.30 11.79 -8.20
C GLY A 68 -10.29 10.25 -8.23
N GLY A 69 -10.38 9.66 -9.45
CA GLY A 69 -10.22 8.22 -9.68
C GLY A 69 -11.33 7.32 -9.13
N ARG A 70 -12.50 7.86 -8.76
CA ARG A 70 -13.64 7.12 -8.21
C ARG A 70 -14.94 7.34 -8.99
N SER A 71 -15.79 6.34 -8.92
CA SER A 71 -17.13 6.33 -9.52
C SER A 71 -18.27 6.61 -8.52
N SER A 72 -17.96 6.77 -7.22
CA SER A 72 -18.94 7.03 -6.17
C SER A 72 -18.41 8.04 -5.17
N GLU A 73 -19.32 8.78 -4.53
CA GLU A 73 -19.00 9.70 -3.45
C GLU A 73 -18.37 8.97 -2.27
N ARG A 74 -17.45 9.65 -1.56
CA ARG A 74 -16.84 9.10 -0.35
C ARG A 74 -17.80 9.16 0.83
N GLU A 75 -17.79 8.13 1.66
CA GLU A 75 -18.38 8.20 2.99
C GLU A 75 -17.61 9.21 3.84
N LEU A 76 -18.33 10.18 4.38
CA LEU A 76 -17.73 11.21 5.24
C LEU A 76 -17.39 10.62 6.60
N LYS A 77 -16.14 10.78 7.03
CA LYS A 77 -15.66 10.24 8.31
C LYS A 77 -15.83 11.24 9.45
N PRO A 78 -16.12 10.76 10.67
CA PRO A 78 -16.13 11.59 11.86
C PRO A 78 -14.76 12.23 12.12
N ARG A 79 -14.74 13.48 12.60
CA ARG A 79 -13.51 14.24 12.85
C ARG A 79 -12.52 13.51 13.76
N GLU A 80 -13.00 12.85 14.82
CA GLU A 80 -12.14 12.13 15.76
C GLU A 80 -11.50 10.86 15.12
N GLU A 81 -12.16 10.26 14.16
CA GLU A 81 -11.61 9.15 13.38
C GLU A 81 -10.49 9.66 12.47
N VAL A 82 -10.71 10.77 11.76
CA VAL A 82 -9.70 11.40 10.90
C VAL A 82 -8.46 11.80 11.70
N LYS A 83 -8.60 12.40 12.87
CA LYS A 83 -7.47 12.74 13.75
C LYS A 83 -6.63 11.52 14.15
N ARG A 84 -7.27 10.39 14.47
CA ARG A 84 -6.52 9.14 14.75
C ARG A 84 -5.74 8.66 13.53
N PHE A 85 -6.33 8.75 12.35
CA PHE A 85 -5.67 8.36 11.11
C PHE A 85 -4.49 9.27 10.78
N VAL A 86 -4.63 10.58 10.97
CA VAL A 86 -3.55 11.57 10.81
C VAL A 86 -2.33 11.17 11.65
N ALA A 87 -2.54 10.85 12.93
CA ALA A 87 -1.45 10.46 13.83
C ALA A 87 -0.73 9.18 13.33
N LYS A 88 -1.49 8.15 12.94
CA LYS A 88 -0.93 6.89 12.42
C LYS A 88 -0.17 7.09 11.09
N ILE A 89 -0.74 7.86 10.16
CA ILE A 89 -0.10 8.15 8.88
C ILE A 89 1.20 8.92 9.07
N ARG A 90 1.21 9.90 9.98
CA ARG A 90 2.41 10.64 10.35
C ARG A 90 3.51 9.72 10.86
N ASP A 91 3.19 8.81 11.76
CA ASP A 91 4.14 7.83 12.31
C ASP A 91 4.68 6.89 11.21
N GLN A 92 3.81 6.33 10.39
CA GLN A 92 4.24 5.46 9.29
C GLN A 92 5.11 6.19 8.27
N ALA A 93 4.73 7.39 7.86
CA ALA A 93 5.47 8.16 6.87
C ALA A 93 6.84 8.63 7.39
N SER A 94 6.99 8.82 8.71
CA SER A 94 8.25 9.21 9.33
C SER A 94 9.38 8.19 9.14
N ARG A 95 9.07 6.96 8.82
CA ARG A 95 10.06 5.90 8.54
C ARG A 95 10.75 6.06 7.19
N PHE A 96 10.18 6.82 6.27
CA PHE A 96 10.67 6.97 4.90
C PHE A 96 11.46 8.25 4.68
N LEU A 97 11.28 9.26 5.54
CA LEU A 97 11.89 10.58 5.42
C LEU A 97 12.82 10.83 6.60
N ASP A 98 13.85 11.64 6.38
CA ASP A 98 14.76 12.07 7.43
C ASP A 98 14.29 13.41 8.02
N PHE A 99 14.04 13.41 9.31
CA PHE A 99 13.54 14.57 10.07
C PHE A 99 14.63 15.27 10.89
N ASP A 100 15.88 14.76 10.83
CA ASP A 100 17.01 15.29 11.60
C ASP A 100 18.29 15.40 10.76
N CYS A 101 18.17 16.03 9.58
CA CYS A 101 19.28 16.25 8.67
C CYS A 101 19.52 17.75 8.34
N GLY A 102 19.22 18.64 9.30
CA GLY A 102 19.48 20.09 9.17
C GLY A 102 18.47 20.76 8.24
N GLU A 103 18.95 21.57 7.29
CA GLU A 103 18.09 22.34 6.39
C GLU A 103 17.21 21.47 5.48
N LEU A 104 17.60 20.23 5.24
CA LEU A 104 16.87 19.24 4.43
C LEU A 104 15.87 18.43 5.26
N SER A 105 15.78 18.65 6.56
CA SER A 105 14.85 17.92 7.43
C SER A 105 13.43 18.00 6.93
N ALA A 106 12.80 16.86 6.80
CA ALA A 106 11.40 16.76 6.38
C ALA A 106 10.48 17.48 7.37
N LEU A 107 9.34 17.93 6.90
CA LEU A 107 8.26 18.45 7.72
C LEU A 107 7.01 17.60 7.56
N VAL A 108 6.26 17.44 8.64
CA VAL A 108 4.88 16.97 8.58
C VAL A 108 3.96 18.10 9.01
N VAL A 109 2.98 18.41 8.18
CA VAL A 109 1.99 19.46 8.45
C VAL A 109 0.58 18.90 8.27
N ASP A 110 -0.39 19.45 8.99
CA ASP A 110 -1.80 19.11 8.88
C ASP A 110 -2.57 20.30 8.29
N ASN A 111 -3.34 20.10 7.24
CA ASN A 111 -4.10 21.19 6.66
C ASN A 111 -5.30 21.64 7.51
N ALA A 112 -5.69 20.88 8.52
CA ALA A 112 -6.65 21.33 9.52
C ALA A 112 -6.18 22.60 10.25
N ASP A 113 -4.87 22.79 10.42
CA ASP A 113 -4.28 23.95 11.13
C ASP A 113 -4.58 25.30 10.44
N TRP A 114 -4.87 25.30 9.14
CA TRP A 114 -5.17 26.53 8.40
C TRP A 114 -6.53 26.53 7.68
N ILE A 115 -7.15 25.39 7.48
CA ILE A 115 -8.49 25.33 6.87
C ILE A 115 -9.58 25.54 7.92
N GLU A 116 -9.49 24.86 9.08
CA GLU A 116 -10.51 24.94 10.13
C GLU A 116 -10.75 26.36 10.71
N PRO A 117 -9.71 27.22 10.87
CA PRO A 117 -9.93 28.57 11.36
C PRO A 117 -10.61 29.50 10.35
N VAL A 118 -10.72 29.13 9.07
CA VAL A 118 -11.28 30.00 8.04
C VAL A 118 -12.80 29.87 8.04
N ASP A 119 -13.50 30.97 8.33
CA ASP A 119 -14.96 31.01 8.21
C ASP A 119 -15.42 30.99 6.74
N VAL A 120 -16.66 30.58 6.52
CA VAL A 120 -17.21 30.37 5.18
C VAL A 120 -17.23 31.63 4.32
N ILE A 121 -17.45 32.79 4.93
CA ILE A 121 -17.50 34.07 4.18
C ILE A 121 -16.09 34.46 3.74
N THR A 122 -15.12 34.37 4.62
CA THR A 122 -13.70 34.59 4.31
C THR A 122 -13.24 33.62 3.22
N PHE A 123 -13.59 32.33 3.31
CA PHE A 123 -13.25 31.34 2.31
C PHE A 123 -13.80 31.70 0.91
N LEU A 124 -15.08 32.03 0.82
CA LEU A 124 -15.73 32.38 -0.46
C LEU A 124 -15.19 33.72 -1.02
N ARG A 125 -15.01 34.74 -0.18
CA ARG A 125 -14.58 36.08 -0.57
C ARG A 125 -13.12 36.13 -0.97
N ASP A 126 -12.22 35.49 -0.22
CA ASP A 126 -10.76 35.69 -0.36
C ASP A 126 -10.08 34.56 -1.10
N ILE A 127 -10.68 33.38 -1.13
CA ILE A 127 -10.15 32.21 -1.83
C ILE A 127 -11.04 31.87 -3.03
N GLY A 128 -12.34 31.66 -2.81
CA GLY A 128 -13.31 31.23 -3.82
C GLY A 128 -13.38 32.15 -5.03
N LYS A 129 -13.27 33.48 -4.84
CA LYS A 129 -13.30 34.47 -5.93
C LYS A 129 -12.24 34.24 -7.02
N HIS A 130 -11.17 33.49 -6.72
CA HIS A 130 -10.11 33.19 -7.67
C HIS A 130 -10.42 31.99 -8.56
N PHE A 131 -11.52 31.29 -8.33
CA PHE A 131 -11.90 30.08 -9.07
C PHE A 131 -13.12 30.38 -9.96
N SER A 132 -12.97 30.13 -11.25
CA SER A 132 -14.09 30.16 -12.19
C SER A 132 -14.76 28.80 -12.26
N VAL A 133 -16.06 28.74 -12.02
CA VAL A 133 -16.86 27.49 -12.15
C VAL A 133 -16.69 26.87 -13.54
N ASN A 134 -16.66 27.69 -14.61
CA ASN A 134 -16.44 27.17 -15.95
C ASN A 134 -15.09 26.47 -16.12
N SER A 135 -14.03 26.98 -15.50
CA SER A 135 -12.72 26.35 -15.51
C SER A 135 -12.69 25.06 -14.65
N MET A 136 -13.39 25.06 -13.53
CA MET A 136 -13.47 23.89 -12.63
C MET A 136 -14.22 22.73 -13.30
N ILE A 137 -15.32 23.00 -14.00
CA ILE A 137 -16.08 21.98 -14.73
C ILE A 137 -15.27 21.32 -15.84
N GLN A 138 -14.32 22.04 -16.45
CA GLN A 138 -13.47 21.52 -17.52
C GLN A 138 -12.35 20.60 -17.02
N LYS A 139 -12.06 20.55 -15.72
CA LYS A 139 -11.08 19.61 -15.17
C LYS A 139 -11.54 18.17 -15.41
N GLU A 140 -10.64 17.32 -15.88
CA GLU A 140 -10.97 15.97 -16.35
C GLU A 140 -11.72 15.13 -15.29
N THR A 141 -11.31 15.22 -14.03
CA THR A 141 -11.94 14.50 -12.90
C THR A 141 -13.38 14.94 -12.68
N VAL A 142 -13.68 16.23 -12.81
CA VAL A 142 -15.03 16.79 -12.67
C VAL A 142 -15.87 16.48 -13.92
N ARG A 143 -15.31 16.71 -15.10
CA ARG A 143 -15.99 16.48 -16.38
C ARG A 143 -16.47 15.04 -16.51
N ARG A 144 -15.65 14.05 -16.20
CA ARG A 144 -16.01 12.63 -16.23
C ARG A 144 -17.22 12.31 -15.33
N ARG A 145 -17.30 12.93 -14.16
CA ARG A 145 -18.40 12.75 -13.21
C ARG A 145 -19.71 13.42 -13.72
N LEU A 146 -19.60 14.55 -14.43
CA LEU A 146 -20.74 15.25 -14.99
C LEU A 146 -21.25 14.60 -16.29
N GLU A 147 -20.38 13.97 -17.08
CA GLU A 147 -20.73 13.23 -18.29
C GLU A 147 -21.41 11.88 -18.00
N ASP A 148 -21.21 11.34 -16.78
CA ASP A 148 -21.87 10.11 -16.35
C ASP A 148 -23.15 10.44 -15.58
N GLU A 149 -24.29 10.33 -16.27
CA GLU A 149 -25.63 10.63 -15.71
C GLU A 149 -25.97 9.82 -14.46
N SER A 150 -25.32 8.68 -14.25
CA SER A 150 -25.54 7.81 -13.09
C SER A 150 -24.79 8.25 -11.84
N MET A 151 -23.76 9.10 -11.95
CA MET A 151 -22.81 9.37 -10.87
C MET A 151 -22.94 10.76 -10.25
N GLY A 152 -23.14 11.82 -11.03
CA GLY A 152 -23.14 13.20 -10.52
C GLY A 152 -21.92 13.57 -9.67
N ILE A 153 -21.85 14.76 -9.16
CA ILE A 153 -20.83 15.24 -8.21
C ILE A 153 -21.50 16.16 -7.19
N SER A 154 -21.28 15.94 -5.89
CA SER A 154 -21.79 16.83 -4.86
C SER A 154 -20.98 18.13 -4.82
N TYR A 155 -21.59 19.20 -4.27
CA TYR A 155 -20.86 20.45 -4.06
C TYR A 155 -19.65 20.25 -3.15
N THR A 156 -19.72 19.35 -2.19
CA THR A 156 -18.63 18.98 -1.29
C THR A 156 -17.44 18.46 -2.08
N GLU A 157 -17.63 17.42 -2.90
CA GLU A 157 -16.57 16.88 -3.77
C GLU A 157 -16.09 17.91 -4.81
N PHE A 158 -17.00 18.70 -5.40
CA PHE A 158 -16.65 19.74 -6.38
C PHE A 158 -15.74 20.81 -5.78
N SER A 159 -15.95 21.17 -4.51
CA SER A 159 -15.15 22.18 -3.81
C SER A 159 -13.78 21.68 -3.35
N TYR A 160 -13.53 20.36 -3.36
CA TYR A 160 -12.26 19.77 -2.90
C TYR A 160 -11.02 20.40 -3.55
N MET A 161 -11.04 20.63 -4.86
CA MET A 161 -9.90 21.23 -5.57
C MET A 161 -9.53 22.63 -5.05
N ILE A 162 -10.48 23.37 -4.50
CA ILE A 162 -10.22 24.70 -3.92
C ILE A 162 -9.45 24.56 -2.61
N LEU A 163 -9.79 23.57 -1.79
CA LEU A 163 -9.10 23.28 -0.54
C LEU A 163 -7.65 22.87 -0.80
N GLN A 164 -7.41 21.95 -1.72
CA GLN A 164 -6.05 21.53 -2.08
C GLN A 164 -5.24 22.67 -2.73
N ALA A 165 -5.86 23.52 -3.53
CA ALA A 165 -5.21 24.70 -4.07
C ALA A 165 -4.84 25.72 -2.97
N TYR A 166 -5.68 25.85 -1.97
CA TYR A 166 -5.40 26.69 -0.79
C TYR A 166 -4.26 26.12 0.05
N ASP A 167 -4.18 24.81 0.22
CA ASP A 167 -3.02 24.15 0.86
C ASP A 167 -1.72 24.57 0.18
N TYR A 168 -1.66 24.49 -1.14
CA TYR A 168 -0.46 24.87 -1.87
C TYR A 168 -0.11 26.35 -1.68
N ALA A 169 -1.11 27.26 -1.70
CA ALA A 169 -0.89 28.67 -1.45
C ALA A 169 -0.37 28.95 -0.02
N VAL A 170 -0.91 28.27 0.98
CA VAL A 170 -0.44 28.39 2.37
C VAL A 170 1.00 27.86 2.52
N LEU A 171 1.30 26.70 1.90
CA LEU A 171 2.64 26.13 1.94
C LEU A 171 3.65 27.00 1.20
N ASN A 172 3.27 27.63 0.10
CA ASN A 172 4.10 28.59 -0.63
C ASN A 172 4.43 29.83 0.25
N GLU A 173 3.41 30.39 0.91
CA GLU A 173 3.56 31.57 1.76
C GLU A 173 4.36 31.28 3.04
N ARG A 174 4.04 30.18 3.76
CA ARG A 174 4.62 29.89 5.08
C ARG A 174 5.95 29.16 5.03
N TYR A 175 6.14 28.26 4.04
CA TYR A 175 7.28 27.35 3.98
C TYR A 175 8.10 27.49 2.70
N GLN A 176 7.83 28.54 1.87
CA GLN A 176 8.50 28.73 0.58
C GLN A 176 8.45 27.47 -0.31
N CYS A 177 7.35 26.74 -0.20
CA CYS A 177 7.13 25.54 -0.98
C CYS A 177 6.76 25.89 -2.41
N THR A 178 7.63 25.54 -3.36
CA THR A 178 7.51 25.95 -4.77
C THR A 178 7.28 24.77 -5.72
N LEU A 179 7.16 23.54 -5.22
CA LEU A 179 6.84 22.38 -6.03
C LEU A 179 5.82 21.50 -5.32
N GLN A 180 4.71 21.21 -6.00
CA GLN A 180 3.79 20.13 -5.60
C GLN A 180 4.00 18.92 -6.49
N ILE A 181 4.11 17.73 -5.85
CA ILE A 181 4.17 16.45 -6.55
C ILE A 181 2.91 15.62 -6.25
N GLY A 182 2.52 14.74 -7.17
CA GLY A 182 1.36 13.87 -7.00
C GLY A 182 1.21 12.85 -8.12
N GLY A 183 0.20 11.99 -8.04
CA GLY A 183 -0.20 11.11 -9.12
C GLY A 183 -0.73 11.91 -10.33
N SER A 184 -0.72 11.31 -11.51
CA SER A 184 -1.22 11.98 -12.73
C SER A 184 -2.70 12.36 -12.65
N ASP A 185 -3.49 11.70 -11.82
CA ASP A 185 -4.88 12.06 -11.50
C ASP A 185 -5.01 13.40 -10.75
N GLN A 186 -3.94 13.82 -10.07
CA GLN A 186 -3.87 15.06 -9.30
C GLN A 186 -3.54 16.31 -10.14
N TRP A 187 -3.24 16.15 -11.42
CA TRP A 187 -2.82 17.26 -12.28
C TRP A 187 -3.75 18.48 -12.23
N GLY A 188 -5.06 18.23 -12.26
CA GLY A 188 -6.08 19.29 -12.21
C GLY A 188 -6.05 20.08 -10.90
N ASN A 189 -5.91 19.39 -9.77
CA ASN A 189 -5.85 20.00 -8.44
C ASN A 189 -4.54 20.79 -8.28
N ILE A 190 -3.39 20.20 -8.67
CA ILE A 190 -2.06 20.84 -8.56
C ILE A 190 -1.99 22.13 -9.38
N THR A 191 -2.46 22.10 -10.64
CA THR A 191 -2.46 23.29 -11.51
C THR A 191 -3.41 24.38 -11.01
N SER A 192 -4.47 24.01 -10.30
CA SER A 192 -5.36 24.98 -9.63
C SER A 192 -4.63 25.72 -8.49
N GLY A 193 -3.75 25.03 -7.76
CA GLY A 193 -2.90 25.62 -6.73
C GLY A 193 -1.88 26.60 -7.32
N ILE A 194 -1.21 26.26 -8.41
CA ILE A 194 -0.31 27.16 -9.13
C ILE A 194 -1.03 28.45 -9.54
N GLU A 195 -2.24 28.31 -10.11
CA GLU A 195 -3.03 29.46 -10.53
C GLU A 195 -3.46 30.33 -9.34
N LEU A 196 -3.84 29.75 -8.21
CA LEU A 196 -4.17 30.50 -7.01
C LEU A 196 -2.97 31.29 -6.48
N ILE A 197 -1.79 30.67 -6.40
CA ILE A 197 -0.54 31.32 -5.98
C ILE A 197 -0.25 32.52 -6.89
N ARG A 198 -0.31 32.32 -8.21
CA ARG A 198 -0.11 33.39 -9.19
C ARG A 198 -1.08 34.56 -9.00
N ARG A 199 -2.37 34.28 -8.80
CA ARG A 199 -3.40 35.31 -8.60
C ARG A 199 -3.28 36.05 -7.28
N ARG A 200 -2.68 35.44 -6.28
CA ARG A 200 -2.37 36.07 -4.99
C ARG A 200 -1.01 36.80 -4.97
N GLY A 201 -0.27 36.82 -6.08
CA GLY A 201 1.03 37.46 -6.17
C GLY A 201 2.14 36.71 -5.43
N GLY A 202 1.97 35.41 -5.18
CA GLY A 202 2.97 34.55 -4.56
C GLY A 202 4.14 34.22 -5.49
N GLU A 203 5.17 33.57 -4.97
CA GLU A 203 6.34 33.13 -5.71
C GLU A 203 5.98 32.05 -6.75
N GLY A 204 6.83 31.92 -7.79
CA GLY A 204 6.65 30.92 -8.84
C GLY A 204 6.50 29.50 -8.29
N ALA A 205 5.45 28.81 -8.74
CA ALA A 205 5.10 27.47 -8.30
C ALA A 205 5.09 26.50 -9.47
N HIS A 206 5.50 25.26 -9.20
CA HIS A 206 5.68 24.21 -10.19
C HIS A 206 4.88 22.94 -9.82
N ALA A 207 4.62 22.12 -10.84
CA ALA A 207 3.98 20.83 -10.71
C ALA A 207 4.85 19.73 -11.33
N LEU A 208 4.87 18.57 -10.68
CA LEU A 208 5.37 17.33 -11.23
C LEU A 208 4.42 16.19 -10.85
N THR A 209 4.00 15.42 -11.84
CA THR A 209 3.22 14.21 -11.55
C THR A 209 3.97 12.94 -11.99
N TYR A 210 3.70 11.87 -11.28
CA TYR A 210 4.14 10.52 -11.63
C TYR A 210 2.95 9.70 -12.14
N PRO A 211 3.21 8.68 -13.00
CA PRO A 211 2.13 7.85 -13.53
C PRO A 211 1.47 7.04 -12.40
N LEU A 212 0.18 6.84 -12.51
CA LEU A 212 -0.52 5.90 -11.65
C LEU A 212 0.00 4.48 -11.90
N ILE A 213 0.24 3.77 -10.81
CA ILE A 213 0.73 2.40 -10.90
C ILE A 213 -0.44 1.45 -11.16
N THR A 214 -0.37 0.76 -12.30
CA THR A 214 -1.25 -0.34 -12.68
C THR A 214 -0.39 -1.58 -12.94
N LYS A 215 -0.97 -2.77 -12.88
CA LYS A 215 -0.31 -3.97 -13.37
C LYS A 215 -0.38 -4.04 -14.89
N SER A 216 0.50 -4.81 -15.51
CA SER A 216 0.52 -5.02 -16.96
C SER A 216 -0.76 -5.70 -17.49
N ASP A 217 -1.49 -6.43 -16.66
CA ASP A 217 -2.79 -7.03 -16.94
C ASP A 217 -3.96 -6.03 -16.84
N GLY A 218 -3.69 -4.74 -16.58
CA GLY A 218 -4.69 -3.68 -16.43
C GLY A 218 -5.37 -3.64 -15.05
N THR A 219 -5.07 -4.57 -14.15
CA THR A 219 -5.65 -4.56 -12.81
C THR A 219 -5.02 -3.49 -11.92
N LYS A 220 -5.77 -3.04 -10.91
CA LYS A 220 -5.28 -2.04 -9.95
C LYS A 220 -4.13 -2.61 -9.12
N PHE A 221 -3.02 -1.87 -9.08
CA PHE A 221 -1.91 -2.18 -8.18
C PHE A 221 -2.30 -2.00 -6.70
N GLY A 222 -1.66 -2.78 -5.83
CA GLY A 222 -1.84 -2.64 -4.37
C GLY A 222 -3.05 -3.36 -3.79
N LYS A 223 -3.70 -4.22 -4.59
CA LYS A 223 -4.74 -5.13 -4.11
C LYS A 223 -4.29 -6.58 -4.27
N SER A 224 -4.47 -7.36 -3.21
CA SER A 224 -4.40 -8.82 -3.22
C SER A 224 -5.81 -9.42 -3.28
N SER A 225 -5.94 -10.73 -3.26
CA SER A 225 -7.24 -11.42 -3.13
C SER A 225 -7.96 -11.07 -1.82
N SER A 226 -7.22 -10.67 -0.79
CA SER A 226 -7.73 -10.26 0.54
C SER A 226 -7.95 -8.75 0.68
N GLY A 227 -7.73 -7.95 -0.35
CA GLY A 227 -7.93 -6.50 -0.32
C GLY A 227 -6.66 -5.68 -0.49
N ALA A 228 -6.60 -4.50 0.13
CA ALA A 228 -5.42 -3.62 0.05
C ALA A 228 -4.23 -4.23 0.80
N VAL A 229 -3.03 -4.08 0.23
CA VAL A 229 -1.76 -4.46 0.88
C VAL A 229 -1.27 -3.26 1.69
N TRP A 230 -1.34 -3.39 3.01
CA TRP A 230 -1.08 -2.32 3.96
C TRP A 230 0.40 -2.26 4.35
N LEU A 231 0.87 -1.08 4.78
CA LEU A 231 2.20 -0.90 5.36
C LEU A 231 2.23 -1.23 6.86
N ASP A 232 1.06 -1.30 7.50
CA ASP A 232 0.91 -1.71 8.90
C ASP A 232 1.03 -3.25 9.00
N PRO A 233 2.01 -3.78 9.76
CA PRO A 233 2.19 -5.22 9.92
C PRO A 233 1.02 -5.92 10.62
N GLU A 234 0.19 -5.19 11.38
CA GLU A 234 -1.02 -5.73 12.00
C GLU A 234 -2.15 -5.96 10.97
N LYS A 235 -2.10 -5.28 9.80
CA LYS A 235 -3.11 -5.39 8.72
C LYS A 235 -2.67 -6.27 7.57
N THR A 236 -1.38 -6.25 7.26
CA THR A 236 -0.75 -7.15 6.28
C THR A 236 0.55 -7.63 6.89
N SER A 237 0.65 -8.92 7.20
CA SER A 237 1.86 -9.47 7.81
C SER A 237 3.09 -9.23 6.92
N PRO A 238 4.30 -9.10 7.49
CA PRO A 238 5.53 -8.99 6.73
C PRO A 238 5.71 -10.16 5.74
N TYR A 239 5.22 -11.35 6.09
CA TYR A 239 5.23 -12.50 5.19
C TYR A 239 4.31 -12.30 3.98
N ALA A 240 3.05 -11.91 4.18
CA ALA A 240 2.11 -11.65 3.08
C ALA A 240 2.57 -10.45 2.23
N PHE A 241 3.12 -9.42 2.87
CA PHE A 241 3.74 -8.28 2.20
C PHE A 241 4.92 -8.71 1.31
N TYR A 242 5.83 -9.54 1.82
CA TYR A 242 6.95 -10.10 1.06
C TYR A 242 6.45 -10.94 -0.13
N GLN A 243 5.44 -11.80 0.11
CA GLN A 243 4.84 -12.63 -0.95
C GLN A 243 4.18 -11.80 -2.05
N PHE A 244 3.55 -10.66 -1.71
CA PHE A 244 2.97 -9.76 -2.70
C PHE A 244 4.02 -9.29 -3.72
N TRP A 245 5.20 -8.90 -3.26
CA TRP A 245 6.29 -8.45 -4.13
C TRP A 245 6.99 -9.62 -4.84
N LEU A 246 7.18 -10.73 -4.15
CA LEU A 246 7.79 -11.93 -4.72
C LEU A 246 6.96 -12.49 -5.89
N ASN A 247 5.64 -12.32 -5.87
CA ASN A 247 4.72 -12.82 -6.90
C ASN A 247 4.43 -11.82 -8.03
N VAL A 248 5.16 -10.72 -8.12
CA VAL A 248 5.05 -9.78 -9.24
C VAL A 248 5.40 -10.46 -10.56
N SER A 249 4.66 -10.13 -11.64
CA SER A 249 4.90 -10.67 -12.96
C SER A 249 6.24 -10.21 -13.55
N ASP A 250 6.80 -10.99 -14.45
CA ASP A 250 8.04 -10.63 -15.16
C ASP A 250 7.86 -9.33 -15.97
N ALA A 251 6.67 -9.09 -16.51
CA ALA A 251 6.33 -7.88 -17.26
C ALA A 251 6.34 -6.60 -16.38
N ASP A 252 6.15 -6.73 -15.08
CA ASP A 252 6.04 -5.60 -14.16
C ASP A 252 7.29 -5.37 -13.30
N VAL A 253 8.07 -6.42 -13.03
CA VAL A 253 9.09 -6.41 -11.98
C VAL A 253 10.14 -5.32 -12.15
N ILE A 254 10.65 -5.10 -13.36
CA ILE A 254 11.68 -4.07 -13.61
C ILE A 254 11.13 -2.67 -13.41
N ARG A 255 9.90 -2.41 -13.86
CA ARG A 255 9.22 -1.13 -13.62
C ARG A 255 9.02 -0.90 -12.13
N PHE A 256 8.65 -1.93 -11.38
CA PHE A 256 8.46 -1.82 -9.93
C PHE A 256 9.78 -1.64 -9.18
N ILE A 257 10.86 -2.30 -9.58
CA ILE A 257 12.20 -2.05 -9.05
C ILE A 257 12.57 -0.57 -9.20
N ARG A 258 12.42 0.00 -10.39
CA ARG A 258 12.69 1.43 -10.63
C ARG A 258 11.82 2.36 -9.79
N THR A 259 10.60 1.94 -9.47
CA THR A 259 9.63 2.77 -8.74
C THR A 259 9.81 2.66 -7.23
N PHE A 260 9.99 1.46 -6.70
CA PHE A 260 9.89 1.16 -5.27
C PHE A 260 11.24 0.90 -4.58
N THR A 261 12.35 0.99 -5.30
CA THR A 261 13.69 0.82 -4.73
C THR A 261 14.58 2.03 -5.04
N PHE A 262 15.74 2.08 -4.39
CA PHE A 262 16.80 3.06 -4.64
C PHE A 262 18.02 2.41 -5.28
N LEU A 263 17.83 1.27 -5.98
CA LEU A 263 18.91 0.59 -6.70
C LEU A 263 19.45 1.47 -7.83
N GLU A 264 20.75 1.43 -8.01
CA GLU A 264 21.43 2.16 -9.08
C GLU A 264 21.16 1.53 -10.45
N SER A 265 21.30 2.33 -11.51
CA SER A 265 20.98 1.90 -12.88
C SER A 265 21.75 0.64 -13.29
N GLU A 266 23.02 0.52 -12.92
CA GLU A 266 23.86 -0.64 -13.22
C GLU A 266 23.35 -1.94 -12.54
N GLU A 267 22.82 -1.83 -11.32
CA GLU A 267 22.21 -2.97 -10.62
C GLU A 267 20.92 -3.41 -11.31
N ILE A 268 20.12 -2.43 -11.74
CA ILE A 268 18.86 -2.68 -12.47
C ILE A 268 19.14 -3.35 -13.82
N GLU A 269 20.17 -2.91 -14.55
CA GLU A 269 20.58 -3.51 -15.83
C GLU A 269 20.98 -4.98 -15.68
N LYS A 270 21.71 -5.34 -14.62
CA LYS A 270 22.04 -6.74 -14.29
C LYS A 270 20.80 -7.57 -14.03
N LEU A 271 19.78 -6.99 -13.38
CA LEU A 271 18.50 -7.67 -13.12
C LEU A 271 17.68 -7.84 -14.40
N VAL A 272 17.72 -6.87 -15.32
CA VAL A 272 17.11 -7.02 -16.66
C VAL A 272 17.74 -8.19 -17.41
N GLN A 273 19.07 -8.23 -17.47
CA GLN A 273 19.78 -9.33 -18.12
C GLN A 273 19.46 -10.69 -17.47
N SER A 274 19.46 -10.77 -16.15
CA SER A 274 19.10 -12.00 -15.44
C SER A 274 17.66 -12.45 -15.70
N LEU A 275 16.73 -11.51 -15.88
CA LEU A 275 15.34 -11.79 -16.22
C LEU A 275 15.19 -12.36 -17.63
N GLU A 276 16.00 -11.86 -18.59
CA GLU A 276 16.00 -12.34 -19.98
C GLU A 276 16.66 -13.73 -20.11
N GLU A 277 17.77 -13.97 -19.39
CA GLU A 277 18.54 -15.21 -19.47
C GLU A 277 17.94 -16.38 -18.69
N ALA A 278 17.36 -16.12 -17.51
CA ALA A 278 16.88 -17.16 -16.59
C ALA A 278 15.66 -16.69 -15.76
N PRO A 279 14.51 -16.40 -16.38
CA PRO A 279 13.32 -15.87 -15.69
C PRO A 279 12.81 -16.81 -14.59
N GLU A 280 13.01 -18.13 -14.73
CA GLU A 280 12.60 -19.13 -13.73
C GLU A 280 13.30 -18.97 -12.37
N LYS A 281 14.47 -18.34 -12.31
CA LYS A 281 15.20 -18.04 -11.06
C LYS A 281 14.53 -16.92 -10.26
N ARG A 282 13.70 -16.10 -10.91
CA ARG A 282 12.98 -14.98 -10.29
C ARG A 282 13.88 -14.02 -9.49
N ALA A 283 15.12 -13.82 -9.95
CA ALA A 283 16.11 -13.01 -9.23
C ALA A 283 15.64 -11.55 -9.04
N ALA A 284 15.03 -10.95 -10.07
CA ALA A 284 14.49 -9.60 -10.00
C ALA A 284 13.36 -9.48 -8.96
N GLN A 285 12.45 -10.47 -8.89
CA GLN A 285 11.37 -10.50 -7.89
C GLN A 285 11.92 -10.69 -6.48
N GLN A 286 12.94 -11.51 -6.30
CA GLN A 286 13.59 -11.70 -5.00
C GLN A 286 14.21 -10.39 -4.50
N VAL A 287 14.96 -9.68 -5.35
CA VAL A 287 15.56 -8.39 -5.02
C VAL A 287 14.48 -7.34 -4.71
N LEU A 288 13.42 -7.27 -5.52
CA LEU A 288 12.29 -6.36 -5.28
C LEU A 288 11.64 -6.64 -3.91
N ALA A 289 11.28 -7.90 -3.65
CA ALA A 289 10.61 -8.31 -2.42
C ALA A 289 11.51 -8.07 -1.19
N GLU A 290 12.79 -8.39 -1.25
CA GLU A 290 13.76 -8.13 -0.19
C GLU A 290 13.87 -6.64 0.09
N THR A 291 14.18 -5.84 -0.95
CA THR A 291 14.45 -4.41 -0.78
C THR A 291 13.25 -3.67 -0.22
N VAL A 292 12.05 -3.93 -0.76
CA VAL A 292 10.84 -3.21 -0.31
C VAL A 292 10.38 -3.69 1.06
N THR A 293 10.50 -4.99 1.37
CA THR A 293 10.13 -5.50 2.71
C THR A 293 11.07 -4.96 3.79
N ARG A 294 12.39 -4.90 3.53
CA ARG A 294 13.34 -4.26 4.46
C ARG A 294 13.06 -2.78 4.65
N LEU A 295 12.74 -2.08 3.57
CA LEU A 295 12.44 -0.65 3.61
C LEU A 295 11.22 -0.33 4.49
N VAL A 296 10.18 -1.16 4.42
CA VAL A 296 8.90 -0.92 5.12
C VAL A 296 8.90 -1.50 6.53
N HIS A 297 9.39 -2.72 6.70
CA HIS A 297 9.26 -3.48 7.95
C HIS A 297 10.58 -3.66 8.70
N GLY A 298 11.73 -3.39 8.05
CA GLY A 298 13.06 -3.62 8.61
C GLY A 298 13.58 -5.03 8.42
N ASP A 299 14.82 -5.27 8.95
CA ASP A 299 15.56 -6.50 8.70
C ASP A 299 14.95 -7.74 9.36
N ALA A 300 14.58 -7.65 10.64
CA ALA A 300 14.08 -8.81 11.37
C ALA A 300 12.76 -9.38 10.82
N PRO A 301 11.72 -8.57 10.48
CA PRO A 301 10.52 -9.06 9.81
C PRO A 301 10.80 -9.62 8.40
N PHE A 302 11.74 -9.03 7.65
CA PHE A 302 12.16 -9.59 6.37
C PHE A 302 12.79 -10.98 6.52
N GLU A 303 13.74 -11.17 7.45
CA GLU A 303 14.35 -12.47 7.68
C GLU A 303 13.32 -13.52 8.13
N SER A 304 12.30 -13.12 8.91
CA SER A 304 11.14 -13.97 9.24
C SER A 304 10.37 -14.37 7.98
N ALA A 305 9.98 -13.42 7.14
CA ALA A 305 9.26 -13.70 5.89
C ALA A 305 10.02 -14.63 4.95
N LYS A 306 11.35 -14.44 4.86
CA LYS A 306 12.26 -15.27 4.06
C LYS A 306 12.38 -16.69 4.63
N ARG A 307 12.48 -16.82 5.96
CA ARG A 307 12.49 -18.11 6.65
C ARG A 307 11.21 -18.89 6.41
N ILE A 308 10.05 -18.24 6.59
CA ILE A 308 8.74 -18.84 6.33
C ILE A 308 8.66 -19.36 4.88
N THR A 309 9.07 -18.51 3.92
CA THR A 309 9.03 -18.86 2.49
C THR A 309 9.88 -20.11 2.22
N ARG A 310 11.11 -20.19 2.76
CA ARG A 310 12.01 -21.34 2.60
C ARG A 310 11.46 -22.59 3.27
N ALA A 311 10.95 -22.45 4.49
CA ALA A 311 10.42 -23.57 5.27
C ALA A 311 9.22 -24.22 4.59
N LEU A 312 8.27 -23.43 4.07
CA LEU A 312 7.11 -23.96 3.33
C LEU A 312 7.52 -24.64 2.03
N PHE A 313 8.55 -24.12 1.34
CA PHE A 313 9.07 -24.72 0.10
C PHE A 313 9.82 -26.02 0.37
N ALA A 314 10.75 -26.01 1.33
CA ALA A 314 11.60 -27.15 1.68
C ALA A 314 10.88 -28.17 2.59
N ASN A 315 9.70 -27.86 3.11
CA ASN A 315 8.98 -28.63 4.14
C ASN A 315 9.77 -28.75 5.46
N ASP A 316 10.57 -27.73 5.78
CA ASP A 316 11.36 -27.61 7.01
C ASP A 316 10.58 -26.79 8.06
N ILE A 317 9.50 -27.39 8.57
CA ILE A 317 8.54 -26.71 9.46
C ILE A 317 9.11 -26.48 10.86
N GLU A 318 10.06 -27.29 11.28
CA GLU A 318 10.71 -27.19 12.59
C GLU A 318 11.57 -25.92 12.74
N SER A 319 12.01 -25.34 11.64
CA SER A 319 12.75 -24.06 11.64
C SER A 319 11.90 -22.84 11.95
N LEU A 320 10.56 -22.97 11.92
CA LEU A 320 9.62 -21.86 12.14
C LEU A 320 9.42 -21.56 13.62
N THR A 321 9.43 -20.29 13.98
CA THR A 321 9.13 -19.79 15.32
C THR A 321 7.64 -19.57 15.54
N ALA A 322 7.23 -19.38 16.81
CA ALA A 322 5.84 -19.04 17.13
C ALA A 322 5.37 -17.78 16.40
N SER A 323 6.21 -16.74 16.30
CA SER A 323 5.90 -15.49 15.58
C SER A 323 5.77 -15.71 14.07
N ASP A 324 6.47 -16.68 13.48
CA ASP A 324 6.28 -17.06 12.08
C ASP A 324 4.90 -17.66 11.85
N PHE A 325 4.44 -18.50 12.79
CA PHE A 325 3.08 -19.06 12.74
C PHE A 325 1.99 -18.01 12.97
N GLU A 326 2.24 -16.98 13.77
CA GLU A 326 1.32 -15.85 13.91
C GLU A 326 1.11 -15.13 12.58
N GLN A 327 2.16 -14.85 11.83
CA GLN A 327 2.06 -14.26 10.49
C GLN A 327 1.32 -15.18 9.51
N LEU A 328 1.58 -16.50 9.56
CA LEU A 328 0.87 -17.47 8.74
C LEU A 328 -0.63 -17.53 9.10
N ALA A 329 -0.97 -17.41 10.36
CA ALA A 329 -2.36 -17.42 10.85
C ALA A 329 -3.10 -16.11 10.52
N GLN A 330 -2.39 -14.97 10.51
CA GLN A 330 -2.97 -13.66 10.24
C GLN A 330 -3.53 -13.58 8.81
N ASP A 331 -2.70 -13.84 7.81
CA ASP A 331 -3.04 -13.69 6.38
C ASP A 331 -2.13 -14.48 5.43
N GLY A 332 -1.15 -15.22 5.98
CA GLY A 332 -0.17 -15.95 5.18
C GLY A 332 -0.72 -17.24 4.57
N LEU A 333 -1.61 -17.91 5.27
CA LEU A 333 -2.26 -19.16 4.85
C LEU A 333 -3.75 -19.15 5.20
N PRO A 334 -4.57 -19.92 4.46
CA PRO A 334 -5.92 -20.24 4.94
C PRO A 334 -5.84 -20.90 6.31
N ALA A 335 -6.59 -20.37 7.29
CA ALA A 335 -6.55 -20.85 8.65
C ALA A 335 -7.94 -21.25 9.16
N THR A 336 -7.99 -22.28 10.01
CA THR A 336 -9.19 -22.71 10.74
C THR A 336 -8.90 -22.78 12.23
N HIS A 337 -9.76 -22.16 13.04
CA HIS A 337 -9.64 -22.18 14.49
C HIS A 337 -10.27 -23.44 15.08
N ILE A 338 -9.55 -24.11 16.00
CA ILE A 338 -9.98 -25.31 16.70
C ILE A 338 -10.21 -24.97 18.19
N VAL A 339 -11.44 -25.12 18.62
CA VAL A 339 -11.84 -24.92 20.03
C VAL A 339 -11.72 -26.22 20.86
N ALA A 340 -11.89 -27.38 20.21
CA ALA A 340 -11.84 -28.70 20.85
C ALA A 340 -10.40 -29.10 21.22
N SER A 341 -10.24 -29.86 22.29
CA SER A 341 -8.94 -30.43 22.69
C SER A 341 -8.39 -31.44 21.68
N GLU A 342 -9.28 -32.08 20.93
CA GLU A 342 -8.99 -33.08 19.91
C GLU A 342 -9.94 -32.93 18.73
N VAL A 343 -9.40 -33.03 17.51
CA VAL A 343 -10.18 -33.01 16.26
C VAL A 343 -9.66 -34.12 15.34
N SER A 344 -10.56 -34.99 14.84
CA SER A 344 -10.14 -36.01 13.89
C SER A 344 -9.55 -35.34 12.63
N LEU A 345 -8.48 -35.90 12.04
CA LEU A 345 -7.90 -35.38 10.82
C LEU A 345 -8.90 -35.34 9.65
N ILE A 346 -9.83 -36.30 9.62
CA ILE A 346 -10.91 -36.34 8.62
C ILE A 346 -11.81 -35.11 8.79
N ASP A 347 -12.23 -34.78 10.02
CA ASP A 347 -13.08 -33.61 10.25
C ASP A 347 -12.34 -32.31 9.95
N ALA A 348 -11.08 -32.18 10.37
CA ALA A 348 -10.23 -31.06 10.04
C ALA A 348 -10.11 -30.84 8.51
N LEU A 349 -9.91 -31.91 7.73
CA LEU A 349 -9.84 -31.84 6.26
C LEU A 349 -11.19 -31.45 5.61
N VAL A 350 -12.30 -31.79 6.23
CA VAL A 350 -13.64 -31.39 5.79
C VAL A 350 -13.88 -29.92 6.11
N ASP A 351 -13.68 -29.54 7.37
CA ASP A 351 -13.95 -28.17 7.86
C ASP A 351 -13.08 -27.11 7.16
N SER A 352 -11.84 -27.47 6.83
CA SER A 352 -10.92 -26.60 6.08
C SER A 352 -11.20 -26.52 4.55
N GLY A 353 -12.14 -27.33 4.04
CA GLY A 353 -12.39 -27.42 2.61
C GLY A 353 -11.28 -28.13 1.82
N LEU A 354 -10.28 -28.75 2.47
CA LEU A 354 -9.20 -29.48 1.78
C LEU A 354 -9.70 -30.78 1.13
N ALA A 355 -10.78 -31.38 1.66
CA ALA A 355 -11.35 -32.64 1.17
C ALA A 355 -12.33 -32.48 -0.01
N VAL A 356 -11.99 -31.61 -0.98
CA VAL A 356 -12.81 -31.34 -2.17
C VAL A 356 -12.68 -32.49 -3.17
N THR A 357 -13.82 -33.00 -3.64
CA THR A 357 -13.90 -33.95 -4.76
C THR A 357 -13.69 -33.26 -6.11
N PRO A 358 -13.43 -33.99 -7.22
CA PRO A 358 -13.38 -33.40 -8.55
C PRO A 358 -14.67 -32.68 -9.00
N LYS A 359 -15.80 -32.97 -8.33
CA LYS A 359 -17.09 -32.31 -8.59
C LYS A 359 -17.31 -31.05 -7.73
N GLY A 360 -16.34 -30.66 -6.89
CA GLY A 360 -16.42 -29.49 -6.03
C GLY A 360 -17.08 -29.73 -4.67
N GLU A 361 -17.47 -30.96 -4.32
CA GLU A 361 -18.09 -31.27 -3.04
C GLU A 361 -17.02 -31.59 -1.99
N VAL A 362 -17.21 -31.13 -0.77
CA VAL A 362 -16.35 -31.46 0.39
C VAL A 362 -16.93 -32.66 1.11
N THR A 363 -16.19 -33.76 1.21
CA THR A 363 -16.72 -34.99 1.79
C THR A 363 -15.72 -35.75 2.67
N ARG A 364 -16.23 -36.44 3.72
CA ARG A 364 -15.42 -37.37 4.56
C ARG A 364 -14.80 -38.50 3.74
N GLY A 365 -15.50 -38.99 2.71
CA GLY A 365 -14.98 -40.00 1.79
C GLY A 365 -13.75 -39.53 1.04
N GLN A 366 -13.75 -38.30 0.59
CA GLN A 366 -12.59 -37.70 -0.06
C GLN A 366 -11.43 -37.47 0.92
N ALA A 367 -11.71 -37.06 2.15
CA ALA A 367 -10.70 -36.95 3.20
C ALA A 367 -9.99 -38.29 3.45
N ARG A 368 -10.72 -39.42 3.61
CA ARG A 368 -10.13 -40.75 3.73
C ARG A 368 -9.27 -41.12 2.52
N LYS A 369 -9.73 -40.85 1.30
CA LYS A 369 -8.94 -41.11 0.07
C LYS A 369 -7.64 -40.33 0.06
N LEU A 370 -7.65 -39.05 0.43
CA LEU A 370 -6.45 -38.21 0.49
C LEU A 370 -5.45 -38.74 1.53
N ILE A 371 -5.92 -39.17 2.70
CA ILE A 371 -5.07 -39.76 3.75
C ILE A 371 -4.49 -41.11 3.24
N ALA A 372 -5.32 -42.01 2.76
CA ALA A 372 -4.90 -43.33 2.27
C ALA A 372 -3.93 -43.28 1.08
N SER A 373 -4.06 -42.24 0.22
CA SER A 373 -3.15 -42.03 -0.92
C SER A 373 -1.84 -41.31 -0.52
N ASN A 374 -1.56 -41.10 0.76
CA ASN A 374 -0.38 -40.41 1.26
C ASN A 374 -0.24 -38.96 0.73
N ALA A 375 -1.40 -38.32 0.45
CA ALA A 375 -1.44 -36.97 -0.08
C ALA A 375 -1.44 -35.90 1.02
N ILE A 376 -1.58 -36.30 2.29
CA ILE A 376 -1.65 -35.40 3.45
C ILE A 376 -0.36 -35.48 4.25
N THR A 377 0.13 -34.29 4.64
CA THR A 377 1.25 -34.13 5.56
C THR A 377 0.78 -33.24 6.72
N VAL A 378 1.04 -33.64 7.94
CA VAL A 378 0.76 -32.87 9.17
C VAL A 378 2.07 -32.53 9.83
N ASN A 379 2.35 -31.26 10.11
CA ASN A 379 3.58 -30.78 10.73
C ASN A 379 4.85 -31.34 10.09
N GLY A 380 4.90 -31.39 8.77
CA GLY A 380 6.06 -31.91 8.02
C GLY A 380 6.04 -33.44 7.82
N SER A 381 5.26 -34.20 8.59
CA SER A 381 5.22 -35.66 8.55
C SER A 381 4.00 -36.18 7.77
N LYS A 382 4.24 -37.14 6.86
CA LYS A 382 3.17 -37.80 6.12
C LYS A 382 2.33 -38.71 7.02
N THR A 383 1.04 -38.76 6.79
CA THR A 383 0.15 -39.65 7.51
C THR A 383 -0.74 -40.43 6.55
N ILE A 384 -0.93 -41.73 6.87
CA ILE A 384 -1.85 -42.66 6.19
C ILE A 384 -2.93 -43.20 7.14
N ASP A 385 -2.88 -42.81 8.41
CA ASP A 385 -3.83 -43.22 9.41
C ASP A 385 -5.12 -42.38 9.35
N ASP A 386 -6.22 -42.99 8.97
CA ASP A 386 -7.53 -42.32 8.90
C ASP A 386 -8.18 -42.12 10.28
N LYS A 387 -7.58 -42.68 11.34
CA LYS A 387 -7.94 -42.45 12.75
C LYS A 387 -7.09 -41.37 13.40
N ALA A 388 -6.12 -40.77 12.64
CA ALA A 388 -5.28 -39.71 13.17
C ALA A 388 -6.11 -38.55 13.73
N VAL A 389 -5.66 -38.04 14.87
CA VAL A 389 -6.29 -36.94 15.59
C VAL A 389 -5.28 -35.79 15.78
N LEU A 390 -5.72 -34.60 15.56
CA LEU A 390 -4.97 -33.38 15.91
C LEU A 390 -5.17 -33.14 17.42
N VAL A 391 -4.21 -33.61 18.22
CA VAL A 391 -4.22 -33.48 19.68
C VAL A 391 -3.25 -32.37 20.12
N SER A 392 -3.60 -31.69 21.21
CA SER A 392 -2.79 -30.56 21.73
C SER A 392 -1.32 -30.89 21.93
N ALA A 393 -0.99 -32.11 22.37
CA ALA A 393 0.40 -32.53 22.57
C ALA A 393 1.26 -32.61 21.30
N GLY A 394 0.61 -32.67 20.12
CA GLY A 394 1.31 -32.67 18.81
C GLY A 394 1.31 -31.32 18.12
N ALA A 395 0.79 -30.26 18.75
CA ALA A 395 0.77 -28.93 18.18
C ALA A 395 2.17 -28.29 18.21
N LEU A 396 2.56 -27.69 17.09
CA LEU A 396 3.76 -26.84 17.02
C LEU A 396 3.53 -25.59 17.87
N HIS A 397 4.50 -25.24 18.71
CA HIS A 397 4.40 -24.13 19.67
C HIS A 397 3.10 -24.18 20.49
N GLU A 398 2.64 -25.41 20.86
CA GLU A 398 1.44 -25.66 21.67
C GLU A 398 0.11 -25.20 21.03
N ARG A 399 0.14 -24.68 19.80
CA ARG A 399 -0.99 -23.95 19.20
C ARG A 399 -1.28 -24.29 17.74
N TYR A 400 -0.31 -24.73 16.93
CA TYR A 400 -0.46 -24.78 15.49
C TYR A 400 -0.32 -26.19 14.93
N PHE A 401 -1.15 -26.51 13.90
CA PHE A 401 -0.96 -27.66 13.05
C PHE A 401 -0.92 -27.20 11.60
N LEU A 402 0.21 -27.44 10.92
CA LEU A 402 0.33 -27.14 9.50
C LEU A 402 -0.01 -28.39 8.69
N VAL A 403 -1.11 -28.36 7.97
CA VAL A 403 -1.54 -29.43 7.09
C VAL A 403 -1.25 -29.06 5.64
N LYS A 404 -0.60 -29.98 4.92
CA LYS A 404 -0.26 -29.83 3.50
C LYS A 404 -0.95 -30.92 2.70
N LYS A 405 -1.65 -30.52 1.63
CA LYS A 405 -2.24 -31.42 0.63
C LYS A 405 -1.44 -31.36 -0.66
N GLY A 406 -0.90 -32.49 -1.06
CA GLY A 406 -0.04 -32.58 -2.24
C GLY A 406 1.22 -31.72 -2.16
N LYS A 407 1.59 -31.06 -3.25
CA LYS A 407 2.86 -30.29 -3.33
C LYS A 407 2.75 -28.83 -2.87
N LYS A 408 1.57 -28.21 -3.00
CA LYS A 408 1.45 -26.73 -2.92
C LYS A 408 0.38 -26.21 -1.97
N GLN A 409 -0.61 -27.01 -1.63
CA GLN A 409 -1.75 -26.50 -0.85
C GLN A 409 -1.49 -26.69 0.64
N HIS A 410 -1.36 -25.58 1.36
CA HIS A 410 -1.17 -25.55 2.80
C HIS A 410 -2.43 -25.00 3.48
N HIS A 411 -2.69 -25.46 4.71
CA HIS A 411 -3.74 -24.95 5.59
C HIS A 411 -3.25 -24.99 7.02
N LEU A 412 -3.54 -23.93 7.78
CA LEU A 412 -3.13 -23.81 9.17
C LEU A 412 -4.34 -24.04 10.08
N PHE A 413 -4.19 -24.95 11.05
CA PHE A 413 -5.15 -25.07 12.14
C PHE A 413 -4.57 -24.40 13.37
N VAL A 414 -5.34 -23.49 13.95
CA VAL A 414 -4.95 -22.69 15.11
C VAL A 414 -5.81 -23.09 16.30
N LYS A 415 -5.18 -23.60 17.33
CA LYS A 415 -5.85 -23.95 18.58
C LYS A 415 -6.12 -22.69 19.39
N GLU A 416 -7.35 -22.49 19.83
CA GLU A 416 -7.69 -21.45 20.79
C GLU A 416 -7.19 -21.82 22.18
N ILE A 417 -6.42 -20.95 22.80
CA ILE A 417 -5.98 -21.09 24.20
C ILE A 417 -7.16 -20.59 25.05
N ARG A 418 -7.73 -21.48 25.86
CA ARG A 418 -8.74 -21.13 26.85
C ARG A 418 -8.14 -20.49 28.08
#